data_2bfb195d41b59faac273aefcd07751f9
#
_entry.id   2bfb195d41b59faac273aefcd07751f9
#
_cell.length_a   1.000
_cell.length_b   1.000
_cell.length_c   1.000
_cell.angle_alpha   90.00
_cell.angle_beta   90.00
_cell.angle_gamma   90.00
#
_symmetry.space_group_name_H-M   'P 1'
#
loop_
_entity.id
_entity.type
_entity.pdbx_description
1 polymer ?
#
loop_
_entity_poly.entity_id
_entity_poly.type
_entity_poly.pdbx_seq_one_letter_code
_entity_poly.pdbx_strand_id
1 'polypeptide(L)'
;MKKALLFGIGASFFFSFTFVLNRQMNIGGGNWYWSSSLRYLFMLPILFCIVATKQQLSPVIEDIKKNPVSWFIWSTVGFGFFYAPLSFASAYGASWLVAGTWQLTIIAGALMSPFFYTIVDGKKIRSHIPKKFLLVSLVILTGIFLMLSEEAKKISIIDSLFVVVPVLFAAFSYPLGNRKMMELCSSRLNTLQRVFGMTLCSIPFWIIIVIFGFVQTGPPSHNQLIQSFIVAVSSGVIATIMFFKATDMVKGDTHKLAVVESTQVGELIFTLLGGVLVFHDTIPTTLGIIGIILVAIGMMVNSFIQE
;
A
#
# COMPACT_ATOMS: atom_id res chain seq x y z
N MET A 1 -10.54 5.11 20.89
CA MET A 1 -11.17 4.48 19.72
C MET A 1 -11.67 5.48 18.67
N LYS A 2 -12.63 6.37 18.93
CA LYS A 2 -13.19 7.32 17.92
C LYS A 2 -12.12 8.10 17.13
N LYS A 3 -11.09 8.66 17.82
CA LYS A 3 -10.00 9.38 17.14
C LYS A 3 -9.17 8.45 16.23
N ALA A 4 -8.88 7.24 16.65
CA ALA A 4 -8.13 6.28 15.84
C ALA A 4 -8.91 5.91 14.56
N LEU A 5 -10.23 5.67 14.66
CA LEU A 5 -11.08 5.44 13.50
C LEU A 5 -11.12 6.64 12.54
N LEU A 6 -11.25 7.87 13.06
CA LEU A 6 -11.22 9.07 12.21
C LEU A 6 -9.89 9.21 11.46
N PHE A 7 -8.75 8.93 12.12
CA PHE A 7 -7.46 8.92 11.47
C PHE A 7 -7.35 7.79 10.44
N GLY A 8 -7.89 6.60 10.72
CA GLY A 8 -7.92 5.48 9.79
C GLY A 8 -8.75 5.76 8.54
N ILE A 9 -9.97 6.29 8.71
CA ILE A 9 -10.85 6.68 7.58
C ILE A 9 -10.23 7.83 6.78
N GLY A 10 -9.66 8.83 7.44
CA GLY A 10 -8.93 9.90 6.76
C GLY A 10 -7.73 9.38 5.98
N ALA A 11 -6.99 8.42 6.54
CA ALA A 11 -5.89 7.77 5.84
C ALA A 11 -6.37 7.03 4.60
N SER A 12 -7.45 6.26 4.67
CA SER A 12 -8.00 5.53 3.53
C SER A 12 -8.47 6.46 2.41
N PHE A 13 -9.04 7.62 2.75
CA PHE A 13 -9.35 8.67 1.77
C PHE A 13 -8.09 9.13 1.04
N PHE A 14 -7.03 9.50 1.76
CA PHE A 14 -5.79 9.96 1.12
C PHE A 14 -5.03 8.84 0.40
N PHE A 15 -5.13 7.58 0.84
CA PHE A 15 -4.54 6.45 0.12
C PHE A 15 -5.23 6.20 -1.23
N SER A 16 -6.54 6.46 -1.36
CA SER A 16 -7.28 6.27 -2.62
C SER A 16 -6.72 7.10 -3.77
N PHE A 17 -6.08 8.24 -3.49
CA PHE A 17 -5.39 9.05 -4.50
C PHE A 17 -4.33 8.26 -5.28
N THR A 18 -3.70 7.26 -4.65
CA THR A 18 -2.76 6.36 -5.32
C THR A 18 -3.39 5.66 -6.52
N PHE A 19 -4.54 5.04 -6.32
CA PHE A 19 -5.19 4.23 -7.35
C PHE A 19 -5.77 5.10 -8.45
N VAL A 20 -6.48 6.15 -8.05
CA VAL A 20 -7.15 7.04 -8.99
C VAL A 20 -6.14 7.81 -9.85
N LEU A 21 -5.15 8.47 -9.25
CA LEU A 21 -4.20 9.28 -9.98
C LEU A 21 -3.20 8.45 -10.79
N ASN A 22 -2.77 7.27 -10.30
CA ASN A 22 -1.95 6.38 -11.13
C ASN A 22 -2.69 5.96 -12.40
N ARG A 23 -3.97 5.63 -12.30
CA ARG A 23 -4.80 5.33 -13.47
C ARG A 23 -4.90 6.52 -14.40
N GLN A 24 -5.20 7.71 -13.88
CA GLN A 24 -5.34 8.93 -14.65
C GLN A 24 -4.05 9.36 -15.35
N MET A 25 -2.90 9.24 -14.68
CA MET A 25 -1.60 9.49 -15.30
C MET A 25 -1.37 8.58 -16.52
N ASN A 26 -1.72 7.28 -16.41
CA ASN A 26 -1.57 6.35 -17.54
C ASN A 26 -2.55 6.65 -18.68
N ILE A 27 -3.83 6.94 -18.40
CA ILE A 27 -4.82 7.34 -19.42
C ILE A 27 -4.40 8.63 -20.13
N GLY A 28 -3.82 9.58 -19.39
CA GLY A 28 -3.32 10.86 -19.91
C GLY A 28 -2.00 10.77 -20.70
N GLY A 29 -1.56 9.57 -21.07
CA GLY A 29 -0.33 9.34 -21.86
C GLY A 29 0.95 9.34 -21.03
N GLY A 30 0.85 9.37 -19.69
CA GLY A 30 1.99 9.17 -18.81
C GLY A 30 2.39 7.71 -18.72
N ASN A 31 3.50 7.44 -18.06
CA ASN A 31 4.02 6.09 -17.91
C ASN A 31 4.21 5.71 -16.44
N TRP A 32 3.97 4.44 -16.11
CA TRP A 32 4.09 3.90 -14.75
C TRP A 32 5.50 4.02 -14.14
N TYR A 33 6.56 4.04 -14.96
CA TYR A 33 7.93 4.28 -14.47
C TYR A 33 8.01 5.61 -13.72
N TRP A 34 7.43 6.66 -14.29
CA TRP A 34 7.41 7.99 -13.70
C TRP A 34 6.43 8.10 -12.55
N SER A 35 5.22 7.56 -12.68
CA SER A 35 4.22 7.58 -11.61
C SER A 35 4.73 6.91 -10.33
N SER A 36 5.46 5.80 -10.47
CA SER A 36 6.00 5.08 -9.32
C SER A 36 7.22 5.77 -8.70
N SER A 37 8.20 6.16 -9.51
CA SER A 37 9.45 6.73 -9.00
C SER A 37 9.29 8.14 -8.45
N LEU A 38 8.57 9.01 -9.16
CA LEU A 38 8.36 10.42 -8.74
C LEU A 38 7.67 10.51 -7.38
N ARG A 39 6.76 9.61 -7.05
CA ARG A 39 6.17 9.56 -5.70
C ARG A 39 7.24 9.55 -4.62
N TYR A 40 8.22 8.65 -4.70
CA TYR A 40 9.25 8.51 -3.68
C TYR A 40 10.31 9.61 -3.76
N LEU A 41 10.62 10.09 -4.95
CA LEU A 41 11.53 11.22 -5.14
C LEU A 41 10.95 12.51 -4.51
N PHE A 42 9.64 12.75 -4.63
CA PHE A 42 8.97 13.87 -3.96
C PHE A 42 8.75 13.63 -2.47
N MET A 43 8.47 12.40 -2.04
CA MET A 43 8.34 12.07 -0.62
C MET A 43 9.62 12.34 0.17
N LEU A 44 10.79 12.04 -0.42
CA LEU A 44 12.07 12.13 0.28
C LEU A 44 12.35 13.54 0.83
N PRO A 45 12.32 14.64 0.05
CA PRO A 45 12.57 15.97 0.58
C PRO A 45 11.51 16.41 1.61
N ILE A 46 10.25 16.04 1.43
CA ILE A 46 9.18 16.37 2.37
C ILE A 46 9.44 15.68 3.72
N LEU A 47 9.68 14.38 3.71
CA LEU A 47 9.97 13.60 4.92
C LEU A 47 11.27 14.06 5.57
N PHE A 48 12.30 14.37 4.77
CA PHE A 48 13.55 14.96 5.27
C PHE A 48 13.28 16.25 6.07
N CYS A 49 12.53 17.18 5.50
CA CYS A 49 12.18 18.43 6.21
C CYS A 49 11.43 18.15 7.52
N ILE A 50 10.44 17.22 7.51
CA ILE A 50 9.66 16.90 8.72
C ILE A 50 10.55 16.27 9.81
N VAL A 51 11.45 15.35 9.43
CA VAL A 51 12.33 14.66 10.38
C VAL A 51 13.42 15.59 10.88
N ALA A 52 13.96 16.47 10.02
CA ALA A 52 14.99 17.46 10.37
C ALA A 52 14.46 18.50 11.36
N THR A 53 13.28 19.07 11.12
CA THR A 53 12.66 20.06 12.02
C THR A 53 12.38 19.48 13.40
N LYS A 54 12.17 18.16 13.52
CA LYS A 54 12.02 17.46 14.80
C LYS A 54 13.33 16.99 15.42
N GLN A 55 14.48 17.32 14.84
CA GLN A 55 15.82 16.89 15.27
C GLN A 55 15.95 15.34 15.38
N GLN A 56 15.31 14.60 14.47
CA GLN A 56 15.21 13.14 14.52
C GLN A 56 16.03 12.43 13.42
N LEU A 57 16.94 13.13 12.74
CA LEU A 57 17.76 12.57 11.65
C LEU A 57 18.86 11.63 12.15
N SER A 58 19.62 12.05 13.19
CA SER A 58 20.80 11.31 13.68
C SER A 58 20.49 9.82 14.00
N PRO A 59 19.43 9.50 14.77
CA PRO A 59 19.11 8.09 15.05
C PRO A 59 18.85 7.25 13.81
N VAL A 60 18.23 7.83 12.76
CA VAL A 60 17.96 7.11 11.50
C VAL A 60 19.26 6.82 10.77
N ILE A 61 20.11 7.84 10.60
CA ILE A 61 21.38 7.68 9.89
C ILE A 61 22.32 6.70 10.60
N GLU A 62 22.36 6.74 11.93
CA GLU A 62 23.13 5.80 12.74
C GLU A 62 22.65 4.35 12.57
N ASP A 63 21.31 4.12 12.58
CA ASP A 63 20.74 2.78 12.41
C ASP A 63 20.98 2.26 10.99
N ILE A 64 20.86 3.10 9.96
CA ILE A 64 21.20 2.77 8.58
C ILE A 64 22.69 2.37 8.45
N LYS A 65 23.60 3.16 9.05
CA LYS A 65 25.05 2.86 9.02
C LYS A 65 25.39 1.53 9.70
N LYS A 66 24.65 1.14 10.73
CA LYS A 66 24.85 -0.15 11.43
C LYS A 66 24.40 -1.35 10.59
N ASN A 67 23.36 -1.20 9.77
CA ASN A 67 22.73 -2.30 9.02
C ASN A 67 22.41 -1.91 7.56
N PRO A 68 23.35 -1.39 6.76
CA PRO A 68 23.06 -0.76 5.47
C PRO A 68 22.40 -1.71 4.48
N VAL A 69 22.85 -2.96 4.41
CA VAL A 69 22.32 -3.98 3.48
C VAL A 69 20.87 -4.34 3.83
N SER A 70 20.58 -4.55 5.11
CA SER A 70 19.22 -4.86 5.55
C SER A 70 18.25 -3.70 5.29
N TRP A 71 18.69 -2.46 5.53
CA TRP A 71 17.92 -1.27 5.19
C TRP A 71 17.63 -1.18 3.70
N PHE A 72 18.64 -1.36 2.85
CA PHE A 72 18.46 -1.34 1.40
C PHE A 72 17.49 -2.43 0.93
N ILE A 73 17.72 -3.68 1.31
CA ILE A 73 16.90 -4.82 0.87
C ILE A 73 15.44 -4.65 1.29
N TRP A 74 15.20 -4.44 2.58
CA TRP A 74 13.81 -4.40 3.08
C TRP A 74 13.07 -3.13 2.69
N SER A 75 13.78 -2.01 2.47
CA SER A 75 13.20 -0.80 1.89
C SER A 75 12.81 -1.02 0.42
N THR A 76 13.67 -1.69 -0.36
CA THR A 76 13.38 -2.03 -1.75
C THR A 76 12.20 -3.01 -1.85
N VAL A 77 12.15 -4.03 -0.99
CA VAL A 77 11.03 -4.97 -0.94
C VAL A 77 9.74 -4.25 -0.53
N GLY A 78 9.75 -3.49 0.58
CA GLY A 78 8.55 -2.88 1.14
C GLY A 78 8.03 -1.67 0.37
N PHE A 79 8.88 -0.94 -0.35
CA PHE A 79 8.50 0.25 -1.11
C PHE A 79 8.65 0.04 -2.63
N GLY A 80 9.80 -0.49 -3.09
CA GLY A 80 10.07 -0.71 -4.51
C GLY A 80 9.19 -1.79 -5.11
N PHE A 81 9.33 -3.02 -4.63
CA PHE A 81 8.60 -4.20 -5.12
C PHE A 81 7.11 -4.17 -4.76
N PHE A 82 6.71 -3.32 -3.84
CA PHE A 82 5.31 -3.01 -3.59
C PHE A 82 4.76 -2.05 -4.65
N TYR A 83 5.37 -0.86 -4.78
CA TYR A 83 4.70 0.24 -5.46
C TYR A 83 4.91 0.26 -6.97
N ALA A 84 6.06 -0.19 -7.47
CA ALA A 84 6.30 -0.26 -8.91
C ALA A 84 5.32 -1.20 -9.62
N PRO A 85 5.08 -2.45 -9.15
CA PRO A 85 4.07 -3.32 -9.74
C PRO A 85 2.64 -2.81 -9.60
N LEU A 86 2.31 -2.14 -8.47
CA LEU A 86 1.00 -1.54 -8.27
C LEU A 86 0.73 -0.41 -9.27
N SER A 87 1.73 0.44 -9.51
CA SER A 87 1.64 1.51 -10.52
C SER A 87 1.58 0.95 -11.94
N PHE A 88 2.30 -0.13 -12.22
CA PHE A 88 2.22 -0.86 -13.49
C PHE A 88 0.81 -1.39 -13.73
N ALA A 89 0.21 -2.07 -12.74
CA ALA A 89 -1.15 -2.62 -12.87
C ALA A 89 -2.19 -1.53 -13.16
N SER A 90 -2.00 -0.31 -12.66
CA SER A 90 -2.89 0.83 -12.92
C SER A 90 -2.90 1.29 -14.39
N ALA A 91 -1.94 0.84 -15.22
CA ALA A 91 -1.98 1.08 -16.67
C ALA A 91 -3.00 0.19 -17.40
N TYR A 92 -3.30 -0.98 -16.84
CA TYR A 92 -4.11 -2.01 -17.51
C TYR A 92 -5.52 -2.16 -16.93
N GLY A 93 -5.76 -1.80 -15.67
CA GLY A 93 -7.04 -1.97 -15.01
C GLY A 93 -7.65 -0.66 -14.50
N ALA A 94 -8.97 -0.65 -14.32
CA ALA A 94 -9.67 0.46 -13.67
C ALA A 94 -9.17 0.65 -12.23
N SER A 95 -9.24 1.89 -11.72
CA SER A 95 -8.71 2.23 -10.40
C SER A 95 -9.34 1.40 -9.27
N TRP A 96 -10.68 1.18 -9.31
CA TRP A 96 -11.41 0.37 -8.35
C TRP A 96 -11.02 -1.12 -8.40
N LEU A 97 -10.66 -1.64 -9.58
CA LEU A 97 -10.23 -3.04 -9.75
C LEU A 97 -8.86 -3.25 -9.10
N VAL A 98 -7.91 -2.34 -9.37
CA VAL A 98 -6.57 -2.40 -8.75
C VAL A 98 -6.67 -2.25 -7.23
N ALA A 99 -7.50 -1.31 -6.74
CA ALA A 99 -7.72 -1.11 -5.31
C ALA A 99 -8.38 -2.32 -4.62
N GLY A 100 -9.35 -2.96 -5.29
CA GLY A 100 -9.99 -4.17 -4.78
C GLY A 100 -9.06 -5.37 -4.78
N THR A 101 -8.29 -5.58 -5.84
CA THR A 101 -7.29 -6.65 -5.93
C THR A 101 -6.16 -6.44 -4.91
N TRP A 102 -5.79 -5.19 -4.63
CA TRP A 102 -4.82 -4.83 -3.61
C TRP A 102 -5.20 -5.33 -2.20
N GLN A 103 -6.48 -5.54 -1.91
CA GLN A 103 -6.93 -6.09 -0.62
C GLN A 103 -6.42 -7.52 -0.37
N LEU A 104 -5.86 -8.21 -1.39
CA LEU A 104 -5.09 -9.45 -1.22
C LEU A 104 -3.92 -9.27 -0.25
N THR A 105 -3.45 -8.04 -0.01
CA THR A 105 -2.37 -7.76 0.96
C THR A 105 -2.72 -8.20 2.38
N ILE A 106 -4.00 -8.18 2.76
CA ILE A 106 -4.50 -8.65 4.06
C ILE A 106 -4.30 -10.17 4.17
N ILE A 107 -4.67 -10.89 3.10
CA ILE A 107 -4.51 -12.35 3.04
C ILE A 107 -3.03 -12.72 3.02
N ALA A 108 -2.24 -12.04 2.18
CA ALA A 108 -0.79 -12.24 2.11
C ALA A 108 -0.11 -12.00 3.47
N GLY A 109 -0.49 -10.92 4.17
CA GLY A 109 0.01 -10.62 5.51
C GLY A 109 -0.26 -11.73 6.52
N ALA A 110 -1.47 -12.32 6.49
CA ALA A 110 -1.81 -13.44 7.38
C ALA A 110 -1.10 -14.73 6.99
N LEU A 111 -1.01 -15.07 5.70
CA LEU A 111 -0.28 -16.25 5.23
C LEU A 111 1.21 -16.21 5.59
N MET A 112 1.78 -14.99 5.67
CA MET A 112 3.17 -14.79 6.05
C MET A 112 3.40 -14.80 7.57
N SER A 113 2.35 -14.80 8.41
CA SER A 113 2.50 -14.80 9.88
C SER A 113 3.47 -15.86 10.40
N PRO A 114 3.50 -17.11 9.89
CA PRO A 114 4.45 -18.12 10.39
C PRO A 114 5.93 -17.82 10.14
N PHE A 115 6.26 -16.86 9.30
CA PHE A 115 7.65 -16.42 9.08
C PHE A 115 8.12 -15.39 10.12
N PHE A 116 7.22 -14.96 11.00
CA PHE A 116 7.49 -13.96 12.05
C PHE A 116 7.28 -14.55 13.44
N TYR A 117 7.91 -13.89 14.43
CA TYR A 117 7.84 -14.29 15.82
C TYR A 117 7.12 -13.21 16.64
N THR A 118 6.28 -13.65 17.55
CA THR A 118 5.67 -12.80 18.58
C THR A 118 6.37 -13.06 19.90
N ILE A 119 6.57 -12.05 20.73
CA ILE A 119 7.12 -12.22 22.07
C ILE A 119 5.93 -12.32 23.03
N VAL A 120 5.76 -13.49 23.63
CA VAL A 120 4.76 -13.75 24.66
C VAL A 120 5.51 -14.20 25.92
N ASP A 121 5.32 -13.52 27.03
CA ASP A 121 6.00 -13.78 28.32
C ASP A 121 7.53 -13.89 28.19
N GLY A 122 8.14 -13.02 27.38
CA GLY A 122 9.58 -13.01 27.13
C GLY A 122 10.11 -14.12 26.22
N LYS A 123 9.25 -15.04 25.75
CA LYS A 123 9.62 -16.12 24.82
C LYS A 123 9.22 -15.75 23.38
N LYS A 124 10.13 -16.03 22.44
CA LYS A 124 9.83 -15.92 21.00
C LYS A 124 8.96 -17.10 20.59
N ILE A 125 7.70 -16.85 20.27
CA ILE A 125 6.75 -17.85 19.77
C ILE A 125 6.50 -17.56 18.29
N ARG A 126 6.53 -18.61 17.47
CA ARG A 126 6.22 -18.50 16.03
C ARG A 126 4.72 -18.23 15.87
N SER A 127 4.39 -17.19 15.11
CA SER A 127 2.99 -16.85 14.84
C SER A 127 2.33 -17.93 13.99
N HIS A 128 1.04 -18.16 14.20
CA HIS A 128 0.25 -19.14 13.45
C HIS A 128 -0.76 -18.43 12.55
N ILE A 129 -1.14 -19.09 11.45
CA ILE A 129 -2.21 -18.59 10.60
C ILE A 129 -3.55 -18.85 11.32
N PRO A 130 -4.36 -17.81 11.57
CA PRO A 130 -5.66 -18.00 12.21
C PRO A 130 -6.62 -18.76 11.26
N LYS A 131 -7.12 -19.93 11.67
CA LYS A 131 -8.02 -20.74 10.81
C LYS A 131 -9.31 -20.03 10.46
N LYS A 132 -9.89 -19.30 11.40
CA LYS A 132 -11.11 -18.49 11.18
C LYS A 132 -10.86 -17.39 10.14
N PHE A 133 -9.67 -16.79 10.13
CA PHE A 133 -9.26 -15.82 9.12
C PHE A 133 -9.30 -16.40 7.71
N LEU A 134 -8.85 -17.64 7.50
CA LEU A 134 -8.87 -18.28 6.18
C LEU A 134 -10.29 -18.41 5.62
N LEU A 135 -11.29 -18.72 6.48
CA LEU A 135 -12.70 -18.79 6.04
C LEU A 135 -13.21 -17.44 5.55
N VAL A 136 -12.91 -16.36 6.28
CA VAL A 136 -13.31 -15.00 5.86
C VAL A 136 -12.54 -14.55 4.63
N SER A 137 -11.29 -14.99 4.49
CA SER A 137 -10.50 -14.72 3.28
C SER A 137 -11.15 -15.27 2.02
N LEU A 138 -11.92 -16.37 2.10
CA LEU A 138 -12.70 -16.88 0.96
C LEU A 138 -13.75 -15.87 0.48
N VAL A 139 -14.37 -15.12 1.37
CA VAL A 139 -15.33 -14.06 0.99
C VAL A 139 -14.62 -12.94 0.21
N ILE A 140 -13.44 -12.53 0.70
CA ILE A 140 -12.61 -11.51 0.01
C ILE A 140 -12.18 -12.03 -1.37
N LEU A 141 -11.69 -13.27 -1.44
CA LEU A 141 -11.28 -13.91 -2.70
C LEU A 141 -12.44 -14.03 -3.69
N THR A 142 -13.63 -14.42 -3.22
CA THR A 142 -14.84 -14.46 -4.05
C THR A 142 -15.19 -13.09 -4.60
N GLY A 143 -15.12 -12.04 -3.76
CA GLY A 143 -15.35 -10.67 -4.20
C GLY A 143 -14.37 -10.22 -5.27
N ILE A 144 -13.08 -10.48 -5.07
CA ILE A 144 -12.04 -10.17 -6.06
C ILE A 144 -12.25 -10.96 -7.36
N PHE A 145 -12.60 -12.24 -7.26
CA PHE A 145 -12.89 -13.07 -8.43
C PHE A 145 -14.05 -12.52 -9.24
N LEU A 146 -15.14 -12.05 -8.60
CA LEU A 146 -16.27 -11.44 -9.29
C LEU A 146 -15.86 -10.15 -10.00
N MET A 147 -15.06 -9.29 -9.34
CA MET A 147 -14.53 -8.07 -9.96
C MET A 147 -13.67 -8.38 -11.20
N LEU A 148 -12.78 -9.36 -11.10
CA LEU A 148 -11.90 -9.78 -12.20
C LEU A 148 -12.67 -10.46 -13.34
N SER A 149 -13.66 -11.30 -13.03
CA SER A 149 -14.48 -11.99 -14.04
C SER A 149 -15.30 -11.03 -14.89
N GLU A 150 -15.67 -9.88 -14.33
CA GLU A 150 -16.32 -8.81 -15.07
C GLU A 150 -15.36 -8.09 -16.02
N GLU A 151 -14.20 -7.72 -15.51
CA GLU A 151 -13.21 -7.00 -16.32
C GLU A 151 -12.66 -7.88 -17.44
N ALA A 152 -12.46 -9.17 -17.19
CA ALA A 152 -12.03 -10.15 -18.21
C ALA A 152 -13.01 -10.28 -19.40
N LYS A 153 -14.24 -9.78 -19.31
CA LYS A 153 -15.18 -9.69 -20.43
C LYS A 153 -14.94 -8.46 -21.30
N LYS A 154 -14.26 -7.43 -20.76
CA LYS A 154 -14.02 -6.14 -21.42
C LYS A 154 -12.61 -6.02 -21.98
N ILE A 155 -11.65 -6.66 -21.32
CA ILE A 155 -10.24 -6.64 -21.68
C ILE A 155 -9.75 -8.05 -21.96
N SER A 156 -8.60 -8.18 -22.62
CA SER A 156 -8.00 -9.48 -22.89
C SER A 156 -7.61 -10.21 -21.59
N ILE A 157 -7.52 -11.54 -21.64
CA ILE A 157 -7.00 -12.34 -20.53
C ILE A 157 -5.58 -11.90 -20.17
N ILE A 158 -4.78 -11.51 -21.16
CA ILE A 158 -3.41 -11.04 -20.96
C ILE A 158 -3.41 -9.74 -20.15
N ASP A 159 -4.27 -8.76 -20.48
CA ASP A 159 -4.37 -7.51 -19.73
C ASP A 159 -4.85 -7.75 -18.30
N SER A 160 -5.79 -8.69 -18.10
CA SER A 160 -6.21 -9.11 -16.77
C SER A 160 -5.05 -9.68 -15.94
N LEU A 161 -4.16 -10.46 -16.54
CA LEU A 161 -2.95 -10.96 -15.88
C LEU A 161 -1.97 -9.83 -15.54
N PHE A 162 -1.88 -8.79 -16.38
CA PHE A 162 -1.06 -7.60 -16.08
C PHE A 162 -1.61 -6.75 -14.92
N VAL A 163 -2.86 -6.95 -14.54
CA VAL A 163 -3.39 -6.38 -13.29
C VAL A 163 -3.11 -7.31 -12.11
N VAL A 164 -3.53 -8.57 -12.21
CA VAL A 164 -3.54 -9.50 -11.07
C VAL A 164 -2.14 -9.87 -10.59
N VAL A 165 -1.25 -10.26 -11.51
CA VAL A 165 0.08 -10.78 -11.14
C VAL A 165 0.95 -9.72 -10.46
N PRO A 166 1.06 -8.48 -10.99
CA PRO A 166 1.82 -7.44 -10.31
C PRO A 166 1.22 -7.03 -8.97
N VAL A 167 -0.12 -6.94 -8.87
CA VAL A 167 -0.78 -6.60 -7.61
C VAL A 167 -0.59 -7.72 -6.57
N LEU A 168 -0.66 -8.99 -6.98
CA LEU A 168 -0.38 -10.11 -6.09
C LEU A 168 1.07 -10.06 -5.58
N PHE A 169 2.05 -9.81 -6.45
CA PHE A 169 3.45 -9.64 -6.06
C PHE A 169 3.63 -8.47 -5.07
N ALA A 170 2.99 -7.33 -5.34
CA ALA A 170 2.97 -6.19 -4.45
C ALA A 170 2.34 -6.52 -3.09
N ALA A 171 1.24 -7.28 -3.09
CA ALA A 171 0.50 -7.68 -1.90
C ALA A 171 1.32 -8.54 -0.92
N PHE A 172 2.26 -9.33 -1.40
CA PHE A 172 3.23 -10.05 -0.56
C PHE A 172 4.42 -9.18 -0.17
N SER A 173 4.92 -8.37 -1.10
CA SER A 173 6.12 -7.54 -0.88
C SER A 173 5.91 -6.50 0.22
N TYR A 174 4.75 -5.84 0.25
CA TYR A 174 4.44 -4.79 1.21
C TYR A 174 4.49 -5.26 2.68
N PRO A 175 3.72 -6.27 3.10
CA PRO A 175 3.77 -6.73 4.49
C PRO A 175 5.12 -7.37 4.84
N LEU A 176 5.79 -8.04 3.90
CA LEU A 176 7.11 -8.62 4.13
C LEU A 176 8.13 -7.54 4.46
N GLY A 177 8.29 -6.55 3.59
CA GLY A 177 9.26 -5.47 3.77
C GLY A 177 8.98 -4.66 5.03
N ASN A 178 7.71 -4.29 5.26
CA ASN A 178 7.33 -3.51 6.44
C ASN A 178 7.57 -4.27 7.75
N ARG A 179 7.20 -5.54 7.84
CA ARG A 179 7.43 -6.36 9.06
C ARG A 179 8.91 -6.57 9.32
N LYS A 180 9.71 -6.84 8.28
CA LYS A 180 11.16 -6.96 8.42
C LYS A 180 11.82 -5.65 8.86
N MET A 181 11.36 -4.51 8.37
CA MET A 181 11.81 -3.21 8.86
C MET A 181 11.36 -2.93 10.29
N MET A 182 10.16 -3.37 10.69
CA MET A 182 9.73 -3.29 12.10
C MET A 182 10.61 -4.14 13.02
N GLU A 183 10.98 -5.36 12.60
CA GLU A 183 11.92 -6.21 13.34
C GLU A 183 13.30 -5.56 13.42
N LEU A 184 13.83 -5.04 12.32
CA LEU A 184 15.15 -4.40 12.25
C LEU A 184 15.23 -3.17 13.14
N CYS A 185 14.27 -2.25 13.05
CA CYS A 185 14.25 -1.02 13.84
C CYS A 185 13.88 -1.26 15.30
N SER A 186 13.12 -2.32 15.57
CA SER A 186 12.56 -2.63 16.90
C SER A 186 11.87 -1.41 17.51
N SER A 187 12.18 -1.03 18.76
CA SER A 187 11.68 0.18 19.42
C SER A 187 12.63 1.39 19.33
N ARG A 188 13.76 1.26 18.60
CA ARG A 188 14.79 2.32 18.52
C ARG A 188 14.35 3.52 17.69
N LEU A 189 13.53 3.28 16.66
CA LEU A 189 13.03 4.32 15.76
C LEU A 189 11.51 4.38 15.81
N ASN A 190 10.99 5.61 15.78
CA ASN A 190 9.56 5.82 15.63
C ASN A 190 9.13 5.63 14.16
N THR A 191 7.82 5.61 13.93
CA THR A 191 7.24 5.37 12.62
C THR A 191 7.71 6.36 11.55
N LEU A 192 7.75 7.66 11.87
CA LEU A 192 8.17 8.69 10.91
C LEU A 192 9.63 8.50 10.50
N GLN A 193 10.50 8.20 11.48
CA GLN A 193 11.91 7.89 11.25
C GLN A 193 12.06 6.66 10.36
N ARG A 194 11.28 5.60 10.60
CA ARG A 194 11.30 4.38 9.78
C ARG A 194 10.85 4.65 8.36
N VAL A 195 9.74 5.38 8.16
CA VAL A 195 9.24 5.72 6.80
C VAL A 195 10.27 6.57 6.05
N PHE A 196 10.87 7.56 6.69
CA PHE A 196 11.94 8.36 6.09
C PHE A 196 13.14 7.50 5.70
N GLY A 197 13.65 6.67 6.61
CA GLY A 197 14.79 5.77 6.34
C GLY A 197 14.49 4.78 5.21
N MET A 198 13.29 4.20 5.17
CA MET A 198 12.87 3.31 4.08
C MET A 198 12.78 4.06 2.74
N THR A 199 12.23 5.27 2.75
CA THR A 199 12.20 6.12 1.54
C THR A 199 13.62 6.39 1.05
N LEU A 200 14.52 6.84 1.92
CA LEU A 200 15.91 7.14 1.60
C LEU A 200 16.64 5.90 1.04
N CYS A 201 16.54 4.76 1.71
CA CYS A 201 17.24 3.53 1.32
C CYS A 201 16.64 2.87 0.08
N SER A 202 15.41 3.20 -0.33
CA SER A 202 14.82 2.73 -1.59
C SER A 202 15.19 3.58 -2.82
N ILE A 203 15.81 4.74 -2.63
CA ILE A 203 16.17 5.66 -3.74
C ILE A 203 17.02 5.00 -4.84
N PRO A 204 18.02 4.16 -4.54
CA PRO A 204 18.78 3.50 -5.61
C PRO A 204 17.90 2.68 -6.56
N PHE A 205 16.88 1.97 -6.04
CA PHE A 205 15.89 1.27 -6.86
C PHE A 205 15.10 2.25 -7.73
N TRP A 206 14.64 3.36 -7.17
CA TRP A 206 13.87 4.36 -7.92
C TRP A 206 14.69 5.07 -9.00
N ILE A 207 15.99 5.29 -8.78
CA ILE A 207 16.89 5.82 -9.80
C ILE A 207 16.97 4.85 -10.98
N ILE A 208 17.06 3.55 -10.75
CA ILE A 208 17.03 2.53 -11.81
C ILE A 208 15.74 2.63 -12.62
N ILE A 209 14.58 2.71 -11.94
CA ILE A 209 13.27 2.87 -12.60
C ILE A 209 13.19 4.18 -13.42
N VAL A 210 13.74 5.28 -12.90
CA VAL A 210 13.83 6.57 -13.62
C VAL A 210 14.66 6.43 -14.90
N ILE A 211 15.81 5.78 -14.82
CA ILE A 211 16.70 5.57 -16.00
C ILE A 211 15.95 4.77 -17.07
N PHE A 212 15.29 3.67 -16.70
CA PHE A 212 14.48 2.88 -17.63
C PHE A 212 13.33 3.71 -18.21
N GLY A 213 12.63 4.47 -17.39
CA GLY A 213 11.56 5.37 -17.82
C GLY A 213 12.04 6.40 -18.83
N PHE A 214 13.19 7.06 -18.54
CA PHE A 214 13.75 8.06 -19.42
C PHE A 214 14.19 7.49 -20.77
N VAL A 215 14.83 6.32 -20.78
CA VAL A 215 15.27 5.66 -22.02
C VAL A 215 14.09 5.20 -22.88
N GLN A 216 13.01 4.70 -22.25
CA GLN A 216 11.90 4.11 -23.00
C GLN A 216 10.82 5.14 -23.41
N THR A 217 10.60 6.17 -22.61
CA THR A 217 9.46 7.08 -22.78
C THR A 217 9.84 8.56 -22.82
N GLY A 218 11.12 8.88 -22.62
CA GLY A 218 11.58 10.26 -22.44
C GLY A 218 11.19 10.85 -21.08
N PRO A 219 11.28 12.18 -20.92
CA PRO A 219 10.94 12.85 -19.67
C PRO A 219 9.43 12.80 -19.38
N PRO A 220 9.02 12.87 -18.09
CA PRO A 220 7.62 12.90 -17.72
C PRO A 220 6.94 14.20 -18.20
N SER A 221 5.66 14.14 -18.50
CA SER A 221 4.88 15.33 -18.79
C SER A 221 4.70 16.21 -17.54
N HIS A 222 4.45 17.50 -17.75
CA HIS A 222 4.18 18.42 -16.65
C HIS A 222 2.97 17.98 -15.82
N ASN A 223 1.92 17.48 -16.47
CA ASN A 223 0.74 16.95 -15.77
C ASN A 223 1.08 15.72 -14.91
N GLN A 224 1.93 14.82 -15.41
CA GLN A 224 2.38 13.65 -14.63
C GLN A 224 3.23 14.06 -13.42
N LEU A 225 4.08 15.09 -13.53
CA LEU A 225 4.82 15.64 -12.40
C LEU A 225 3.89 16.15 -11.30
N ILE A 226 2.87 16.96 -11.65
CA ILE A 226 1.89 17.51 -10.71
C ILE A 226 1.11 16.38 -10.03
N GLN A 227 0.58 15.44 -10.79
CA GLN A 227 -0.21 14.33 -10.23
C GLN A 227 0.64 13.42 -9.33
N SER A 228 1.89 13.13 -9.72
CA SER A 228 2.82 12.36 -8.87
C SER A 228 3.18 13.11 -7.58
N PHE A 229 3.30 14.43 -7.63
CA PHE A 229 3.49 15.25 -6.42
C PHE A 229 2.26 15.18 -5.49
N ILE A 230 1.04 15.27 -6.05
CA ILE A 230 -0.19 15.12 -5.27
C ILE A 230 -0.24 13.73 -4.60
N VAL A 231 0.12 12.66 -5.32
CA VAL A 231 0.20 11.30 -4.76
C VAL A 231 1.25 11.23 -3.66
N ALA A 232 2.42 11.83 -3.85
CA ALA A 232 3.48 11.85 -2.84
C ALA A 232 3.01 12.53 -1.54
N VAL A 233 2.35 13.68 -1.64
CA VAL A 233 1.84 14.42 -0.48
C VAL A 233 0.67 13.69 0.17
N SER A 234 -0.36 13.34 -0.60
CA SER A 234 -1.61 12.75 -0.09
C SER A 234 -1.38 11.35 0.45
N SER A 235 -1.04 10.42 -0.42
CA SER A 235 -0.90 9.00 -0.08
C SER A 235 0.46 8.69 0.55
N GLY A 236 1.53 9.31 0.04
CA GLY A 236 2.89 9.05 0.53
C GLY A 236 3.14 9.58 1.94
N VAL A 237 2.75 10.81 2.22
CA VAL A 237 3.05 11.47 3.49
C VAL A 237 1.82 11.51 4.40
N ILE A 238 0.72 12.14 3.98
CA ILE A 238 -0.43 12.39 4.86
C ILE A 238 -1.09 11.07 5.27
N ALA A 239 -1.48 10.22 4.31
CA ALA A 239 -2.15 8.95 4.62
C ALA A 239 -1.28 8.05 5.48
N THR A 240 0.01 7.92 5.15
CA THR A 240 0.95 7.08 5.91
C THR A 240 1.07 7.55 7.35
N ILE A 241 1.25 8.86 7.59
CA ILE A 241 1.34 9.42 8.96
C ILE A 241 0.02 9.22 9.71
N MET A 242 -1.12 9.46 9.06
CA MET A 242 -2.44 9.29 9.69
C MET A 242 -2.69 7.83 10.08
N PHE A 243 -2.43 6.89 9.18
CA PHE A 243 -2.67 5.47 9.42
C PHE A 243 -1.78 4.92 10.55
N PHE A 244 -0.51 5.24 10.52
CA PHE A 244 0.40 4.83 11.60
C PHE A 244 0.06 5.48 12.93
N LYS A 245 -0.39 6.73 12.94
CA LYS A 245 -0.89 7.36 14.16
C LYS A 245 -2.15 6.68 14.68
N ALA A 246 -3.04 6.25 13.78
CA ALA A 246 -4.25 5.51 14.13
C ALA A 246 -3.90 4.16 14.81
N THR A 247 -2.98 3.41 14.22
CA THR A 247 -2.52 2.12 14.77
C THR A 247 -1.74 2.29 16.08
N ASP A 248 -0.89 3.32 16.19
CA ASP A 248 -0.16 3.61 17.43
C ASP A 248 -1.10 3.97 18.60
N MET A 249 -2.24 4.64 18.33
CA MET A 249 -3.24 4.96 19.37
C MET A 249 -3.90 3.75 20.00
N VAL A 250 -3.84 2.60 19.35
CA VAL A 250 -4.45 1.34 19.80
C VAL A 250 -3.42 0.23 20.01
N LYS A 251 -2.14 0.61 20.01
CA LYS A 251 -1.02 -0.32 20.24
C LYS A 251 -1.21 -1.12 21.54
N GLY A 252 -1.03 -2.44 21.45
CA GLY A 252 -1.20 -3.36 22.59
C GLY A 252 -2.61 -3.94 22.74
N ASP A 253 -3.60 -3.47 21.95
CA ASP A 253 -4.94 -4.04 21.88
C ASP A 253 -5.19 -4.56 20.45
N THR A 254 -5.04 -5.87 20.27
CA THR A 254 -5.14 -6.52 18.97
C THR A 254 -6.51 -6.35 18.32
N HIS A 255 -7.58 -6.38 19.13
CA HIS A 255 -8.94 -6.19 18.63
C HIS A 255 -9.15 -4.76 18.11
N LYS A 256 -8.73 -3.73 18.86
CA LYS A 256 -8.82 -2.34 18.40
C LYS A 256 -7.92 -2.07 17.21
N LEU A 257 -6.76 -2.72 17.13
CA LEU A 257 -5.86 -2.62 15.99
C LEU A 257 -6.55 -3.16 14.74
N ALA A 258 -7.16 -4.34 14.79
CA ALA A 258 -7.90 -4.92 13.68
C ALA A 258 -9.06 -4.03 13.20
N VAL A 259 -9.79 -3.41 14.14
CA VAL A 259 -10.87 -2.45 13.81
C VAL A 259 -10.30 -1.18 13.14
N VAL A 260 -9.13 -0.72 13.50
CA VAL A 260 -8.45 0.40 12.80
C VAL A 260 -7.99 -0.04 11.41
N GLU A 261 -7.41 -1.21 11.27
CA GLU A 261 -6.97 -1.76 9.98
C GLU A 261 -8.15 -1.95 9.02
N SER A 262 -9.34 -2.33 9.51
CA SER A 262 -10.54 -2.45 8.67
C SER A 262 -11.00 -1.13 8.05
N THR A 263 -10.58 0.02 8.57
CA THR A 263 -10.89 1.32 7.94
C THR A 263 -10.29 1.43 6.53
N GLN A 264 -9.31 0.59 6.17
CA GLN A 264 -8.76 0.53 4.81
C GLN A 264 -9.77 0.08 3.75
N VAL A 265 -10.90 -0.54 4.14
CA VAL A 265 -12.06 -0.72 3.24
C VAL A 265 -12.48 0.60 2.59
N GLY A 266 -12.37 1.72 3.33
CA GLY A 266 -12.62 3.05 2.80
C GLY A 266 -11.80 3.39 1.57
N GLU A 267 -10.58 2.84 1.46
CA GLU A 267 -9.71 3.04 0.31
C GLU A 267 -10.36 2.55 -0.99
N LEU A 268 -10.99 1.37 -0.97
CA LEU A 268 -11.72 0.83 -2.12
C LEU A 268 -12.95 1.70 -2.46
N ILE A 269 -13.72 2.11 -1.43
CA ILE A 269 -14.93 2.93 -1.61
C ILE A 269 -14.55 4.32 -2.16
N PHE A 270 -13.57 4.99 -1.56
CA PHE A 270 -13.12 6.30 -2.02
C PHE A 270 -12.47 6.25 -3.41
N THR A 271 -11.76 5.15 -3.73
CA THR A 271 -11.22 4.93 -5.08
C THR A 271 -12.33 4.79 -6.10
N LEU A 272 -13.37 4.01 -5.81
CA LEU A 272 -14.54 3.88 -6.68
C LEU A 272 -15.23 5.25 -6.90
N LEU A 273 -15.53 5.94 -5.83
CA LEU A 273 -16.20 7.24 -5.90
C LEU A 273 -15.33 8.28 -6.63
N GLY A 274 -14.05 8.41 -6.27
CA GLY A 274 -13.14 9.35 -6.90
C GLY A 274 -12.87 9.02 -8.37
N GLY A 275 -12.64 7.74 -8.69
CA GLY A 275 -12.40 7.28 -10.05
C GLY A 275 -13.62 7.53 -10.95
N VAL A 276 -14.81 7.11 -10.52
CA VAL A 276 -16.03 7.22 -11.35
C VAL A 276 -16.56 8.65 -11.40
N LEU A 277 -16.72 9.33 -10.26
CA LEU A 277 -17.41 10.64 -10.21
C LEU A 277 -16.53 11.81 -10.65
N VAL A 278 -15.23 11.74 -10.38
CA VAL A 278 -14.31 12.87 -10.66
C VAL A 278 -13.54 12.65 -11.97
N PHE A 279 -13.10 11.43 -12.22
CA PHE A 279 -12.22 11.13 -13.34
C PHE A 279 -12.86 10.29 -14.44
N HIS A 280 -14.16 10.00 -14.33
CA HIS A 280 -14.93 9.26 -15.34
C HIS A 280 -14.32 7.88 -15.67
N ASP A 281 -13.74 7.21 -14.67
CA ASP A 281 -13.26 5.84 -14.80
C ASP A 281 -14.43 4.88 -15.09
N THR A 282 -14.14 3.69 -15.59
CA THR A 282 -15.18 2.71 -15.93
C THR A 282 -16.06 2.38 -14.72
N ILE A 283 -17.38 2.46 -14.91
CA ILE A 283 -18.36 2.08 -13.88
C ILE A 283 -18.39 0.56 -13.79
N PRO A 284 -18.23 -0.03 -12.56
CA PRO A 284 -18.40 -1.47 -12.39
C PRO A 284 -19.85 -1.88 -12.67
N THR A 285 -20.05 -3.06 -13.27
CA THR A 285 -21.40 -3.62 -13.44
C THR A 285 -21.93 -4.14 -12.10
N THR A 286 -23.14 -4.70 -12.12
CA THR A 286 -23.74 -5.31 -10.92
C THR A 286 -22.84 -6.37 -10.28
N LEU A 287 -22.14 -7.20 -11.08
CA LEU A 287 -21.19 -8.19 -10.55
C LEU A 287 -19.97 -7.54 -9.88
N GLY A 288 -19.43 -6.50 -10.50
CA GLY A 288 -18.33 -5.74 -9.92
C GLY A 288 -18.72 -5.07 -8.60
N ILE A 289 -19.93 -4.50 -8.52
CA ILE A 289 -20.46 -3.90 -7.30
C ILE A 289 -20.65 -4.97 -6.20
N ILE A 290 -21.21 -6.12 -6.54
CA ILE A 290 -21.33 -7.27 -5.60
C ILE A 290 -19.94 -7.68 -5.12
N GLY A 291 -18.96 -7.77 -6.03
CA GLY A 291 -17.58 -8.08 -5.68
C GLY A 291 -16.98 -7.08 -4.69
N ILE A 292 -17.15 -5.78 -4.93
CA ILE A 292 -16.71 -4.69 -4.04
C ILE A 292 -17.35 -4.82 -2.65
N ILE A 293 -18.66 -5.08 -2.59
CA ILE A 293 -19.40 -5.26 -1.33
C ILE A 293 -18.88 -6.48 -0.58
N LEU A 294 -18.64 -7.61 -1.26
CA LEU A 294 -18.08 -8.81 -0.63
C LEU A 294 -16.67 -8.57 -0.08
N VAL A 295 -15.80 -7.89 -0.82
CA VAL A 295 -14.48 -7.50 -0.32
C VAL A 295 -14.62 -6.63 0.94
N ALA A 296 -15.48 -5.62 0.91
CA ALA A 296 -15.71 -4.73 2.04
C ALA A 296 -16.23 -5.47 3.28
N ILE A 297 -17.24 -6.33 3.10
CA ILE A 297 -17.79 -7.18 4.19
C ILE A 297 -16.71 -8.12 4.72
N GLY A 298 -15.99 -8.81 3.84
CA GLY A 298 -14.91 -9.72 4.23
C GLY A 298 -13.83 -9.04 5.05
N MET A 299 -13.42 -7.82 4.68
CA MET A 299 -12.44 -7.04 5.45
C MET A 299 -12.99 -6.63 6.82
N MET A 300 -14.23 -6.14 6.89
CA MET A 300 -14.88 -5.77 8.17
C MET A 300 -15.02 -7.00 9.09
N VAL A 301 -15.54 -8.11 8.58
CA VAL A 301 -15.72 -9.34 9.36
C VAL A 301 -14.36 -9.87 9.84
N ASN A 302 -13.33 -9.80 8.98
CA ASN A 302 -11.98 -10.23 9.33
C ASN A 302 -11.40 -9.45 10.53
N SER A 303 -11.70 -8.16 10.63
CA SER A 303 -11.23 -7.34 11.77
C SER A 303 -11.84 -7.77 13.12
N PHE A 304 -12.98 -8.45 13.12
CA PHE A 304 -13.64 -8.95 14.34
C PHE A 304 -13.24 -10.40 14.71
N ILE A 305 -12.57 -11.12 13.81
CA ILE A 305 -12.25 -12.57 13.99
C ILE A 305 -10.79 -12.79 14.43
N GLN A 306 -9.97 -11.76 14.51
CA GLN A 306 -8.57 -11.88 14.93
C GLN A 306 -8.42 -12.17 16.44
N GLU A 307 -9.10 -13.21 16.92
CA GLU A 307 -8.86 -13.87 18.20
C GLU A 307 -8.08 -15.17 18.00
#